data_7b9bf096f1fcb95e8545c9ea010b3fac
#
_entry.id   7b9bf096f1fcb95e8545c9ea010b3fac
#
_cell.length_a   1.000
_cell.length_b   1.000
_cell.length_c   1.000
_cell.angle_alpha   90.00
_cell.angle_beta   90.00
_cell.angle_gamma   90.00
#
_symmetry.space_group_name_H-M   'P 1'
#
loop_
_entity.id
_entity.type
_entity.pdbx_description
1 polymer ?
#
loop_
_entity_poly.entity_id
_entity_poly.type
_entity_poly.pdbx_seq_one_letter_code
_entity_poly.pdbx_strand_id
1 'polypeptide(L)'
;MTLLVRVLTRDFIGAMRNKIAQGLPAVIAEVKKASPSKGVLRADFIPADIAQSYAEHGAACLSVLTDEHFFGGSVEDLQIARASTSLPVIRKDFTVSEFDVVDARLMGADCVLLIAAALTNDELSRFHDLAIHIGLEVLVETHNDHELERALSAGATIVGVNQRDLVTFQVDHARAERMASLIPSTVLRVAESGVRNSDDARRLRDAGYDAVLVGESIVTASDPAAAVRELKVA
;
A
#
# COMPACT_ATOMS: atom_id res chain seq x y z
N MET A 1 17.06 17.03 -26.51
CA MET A 1 15.69 16.46 -26.41
C MET A 1 15.85 15.04 -25.87
N THR A 2 15.93 14.90 -24.56
CA THR A 2 16.14 13.63 -23.89
C THR A 2 14.85 12.81 -24.01
N LEU A 3 14.91 11.67 -24.67
CA LEU A 3 13.84 10.69 -24.65
C LEU A 3 13.62 10.27 -23.19
N LEU A 4 12.63 10.85 -22.53
CA LEU A 4 12.05 10.28 -21.32
C LEU A 4 11.55 8.89 -21.71
N VAL A 5 12.30 7.85 -21.36
CA VAL A 5 11.81 6.49 -21.42
C VAL A 5 10.57 6.46 -20.55
N ARG A 6 9.41 6.48 -21.19
CA ARG A 6 8.12 6.44 -20.52
C ARG A 6 7.98 5.05 -19.94
N VAL A 7 8.44 4.85 -18.70
CA VAL A 7 8.12 3.62 -17.97
C VAL A 7 6.60 3.55 -17.91
N LEU A 8 6.01 2.59 -18.61
CA LEU A 8 4.56 2.40 -18.60
C LEU A 8 4.15 2.01 -17.18
N THR A 9 3.15 2.71 -16.63
CA THR A 9 2.53 2.30 -15.38
C THR A 9 1.77 1.01 -15.57
N ARG A 10 1.79 0.17 -14.55
CA ARG A 10 0.98 -1.03 -14.43
C ARG A 10 -0.33 -0.68 -13.75
N ASP A 11 -1.39 -1.35 -14.09
CA ASP A 11 -2.73 -1.11 -13.57
C ASP A 11 -2.87 -1.63 -12.12
N PHE A 12 -2.65 -0.76 -11.15
CA PHE A 12 -2.68 -1.08 -9.71
C PHE A 12 -4.11 -1.44 -9.25
N ILE A 13 -5.09 -0.66 -9.68
CA ILE A 13 -6.51 -0.92 -9.41
C ILE A 13 -6.97 -2.20 -10.07
N GLY A 14 -6.65 -2.40 -11.35
CA GLY A 14 -7.05 -3.59 -12.10
C GLY A 14 -6.45 -4.87 -11.51
N ALA A 15 -5.21 -4.83 -11.02
CA ALA A 15 -4.59 -5.98 -10.36
C ALA A 15 -5.36 -6.41 -9.10
N MET A 16 -5.80 -5.45 -8.27
CA MET A 16 -6.65 -5.74 -7.10
C MET A 16 -8.02 -6.26 -7.53
N ARG A 17 -8.69 -5.57 -8.46
CA ARG A 17 -10.01 -5.98 -8.98
C ARG A 17 -10.02 -7.38 -9.57
N ASN A 18 -8.95 -7.78 -10.23
CA ASN A 18 -8.80 -9.13 -10.76
C ASN A 18 -8.80 -10.22 -9.68
N LYS A 19 -8.24 -9.95 -8.49
CA LYS A 19 -8.31 -10.87 -7.35
C LYS A 19 -9.70 -10.90 -6.74
N ILE A 20 -10.30 -9.74 -6.54
CA ILE A 20 -11.65 -9.58 -6.00
C ILE A 20 -12.68 -10.29 -6.88
N ALA A 21 -12.57 -10.18 -8.20
CA ALA A 21 -13.44 -10.87 -9.15
C ALA A 21 -13.33 -12.42 -9.08
N GLN A 22 -12.23 -12.95 -8.54
CA GLN A 22 -12.04 -14.37 -8.27
C GLN A 22 -12.59 -14.80 -6.89
N GLY A 23 -13.22 -13.89 -6.15
CA GLY A 23 -13.71 -14.12 -4.79
C GLY A 23 -12.62 -14.14 -3.72
N LEU A 24 -11.43 -13.59 -4.05
CA LEU A 24 -10.27 -13.56 -3.16
C LEU A 24 -10.03 -12.13 -2.68
N PRO A 25 -9.61 -11.92 -1.42
CA PRO A 25 -9.13 -10.62 -0.98
C PRO A 25 -7.84 -10.27 -1.75
N ALA A 26 -7.70 -9.02 -2.14
CA ALA A 26 -6.46 -8.55 -2.73
C ALA A 26 -5.40 -8.34 -1.62
N VAL A 27 -4.19 -8.88 -1.81
CA VAL A 27 -3.06 -8.68 -0.90
C VAL A 27 -2.07 -7.72 -1.54
N ILE A 28 -1.86 -6.57 -0.91
CA ILE A 28 -0.76 -5.65 -1.20
C ILE A 28 0.38 -6.05 -0.26
N ALA A 29 1.38 -6.74 -0.79
CA ALA A 29 2.46 -7.30 0.01
C ALA A 29 3.62 -6.30 0.14
N GLU A 30 4.02 -5.99 1.37
CA GLU A 30 4.99 -4.93 1.65
C GLU A 30 6.43 -5.46 1.72
N VAL A 31 7.28 -4.90 0.88
CA VAL A 31 8.74 -5.09 0.87
C VAL A 31 9.34 -4.06 1.83
N LYS A 32 9.72 -4.51 3.03
CA LYS A 32 10.18 -3.66 4.13
C LYS A 32 11.35 -4.28 4.87
N LYS A 33 12.44 -3.51 5.03
CA LYS A 33 13.64 -3.93 5.75
C LYS A 33 13.54 -3.70 7.25
N ALA A 34 13.03 -2.54 7.64
CA ALA A 34 12.97 -2.10 9.03
C ALA A 34 11.69 -1.33 9.33
N SER A 35 11.41 -1.08 10.59
CA SER A 35 10.35 -0.18 11.05
C SER A 35 10.77 0.61 12.28
N PRO A 36 10.24 1.83 12.50
CA PRO A 36 10.57 2.65 13.67
C PRO A 36 10.31 1.95 15.01
N SER A 37 9.26 1.14 15.07
CA SER A 37 8.83 0.48 16.31
C SER A 37 9.60 -0.80 16.64
N LYS A 38 10.25 -1.46 15.66
CA LYS A 38 10.89 -2.79 15.84
C LYS A 38 12.32 -2.88 15.30
N GLY A 39 12.83 -1.80 14.67
CA GLY A 39 14.15 -1.83 14.04
C GLY A 39 14.18 -2.74 12.81
N VAL A 40 15.30 -3.41 12.58
CA VAL A 40 15.48 -4.31 11.44
C VAL A 40 14.60 -5.54 11.59
N LEU A 41 13.70 -5.76 10.63
CA LEU A 41 12.76 -6.89 10.58
C LEU A 41 13.35 -8.07 9.81
N ARG A 42 14.18 -7.80 8.79
CA ARG A 42 14.79 -8.82 7.95
C ARG A 42 16.26 -8.47 7.68
N ALA A 43 17.16 -9.28 8.21
CA ALA A 43 18.62 -9.09 8.03
C ALA A 43 19.03 -9.39 6.57
N ASP A 44 18.55 -10.50 6.01
CA ASP A 44 18.78 -10.90 4.61
C ASP A 44 17.71 -10.26 3.71
N PHE A 45 17.83 -8.95 3.52
CA PHE A 45 16.89 -8.17 2.73
C PHE A 45 17.36 -8.10 1.27
N ILE A 46 16.72 -8.91 0.41
CA ILE A 46 16.93 -8.94 -1.04
C ILE A 46 15.59 -8.62 -1.71
N PRO A 47 15.36 -7.37 -2.15
CA PRO A 47 14.07 -6.93 -2.70
C PRO A 47 13.57 -7.77 -3.88
N ALA A 48 14.49 -8.25 -4.75
CA ALA A 48 14.15 -9.10 -5.87
C ALA A 48 13.51 -10.42 -5.44
N ASP A 49 14.16 -11.13 -4.52
CA ASP A 49 13.71 -12.45 -4.06
C ASP A 49 12.38 -12.35 -3.30
N ILE A 50 12.26 -11.29 -2.49
CA ILE A 50 11.03 -11.00 -1.73
C ILE A 50 9.88 -10.72 -2.70
N ALA A 51 10.08 -9.85 -3.69
CA ALA A 51 9.07 -9.48 -4.65
C ALA A 51 8.62 -10.67 -5.51
N GLN A 52 9.56 -11.49 -6.00
CA GLN A 52 9.26 -12.72 -6.75
C GLN A 52 8.47 -13.70 -5.89
N SER A 53 8.90 -13.94 -4.66
CA SER A 53 8.18 -14.82 -3.73
C SER A 53 6.74 -14.34 -3.51
N TYR A 54 6.52 -13.04 -3.30
CA TYR A 54 5.17 -12.51 -3.12
C TYR A 54 4.30 -12.67 -4.37
N ALA A 55 4.86 -12.45 -5.55
CA ALA A 55 4.16 -12.61 -6.83
C ALA A 55 3.75 -14.08 -7.07
N GLU A 56 4.67 -15.03 -6.88
CA GLU A 56 4.43 -16.46 -7.05
C GLU A 56 3.37 -16.99 -6.08
N HIS A 57 3.27 -16.38 -4.90
CA HIS A 57 2.34 -16.81 -3.86
C HIS A 57 1.03 -16.02 -3.84
N GLY A 58 0.83 -15.15 -4.84
CA GLY A 58 -0.48 -14.62 -5.20
C GLY A 58 -0.80 -13.24 -4.67
N ALA A 59 0.19 -12.46 -4.25
CA ALA A 59 0.01 -11.02 -4.03
C ALA A 59 -0.62 -10.37 -5.28
N ALA A 60 -1.43 -9.35 -5.08
CA ALA A 60 -2.02 -8.55 -6.16
C ALA A 60 -1.08 -7.41 -6.57
N CYS A 61 -0.48 -6.76 -5.58
CA CYS A 61 0.39 -5.60 -5.74
C CYS A 61 1.54 -5.69 -4.74
N LEU A 62 2.58 -4.89 -4.97
CA LEU A 62 3.67 -4.68 -4.02
C LEU A 62 3.57 -3.28 -3.40
N SER A 63 3.93 -3.18 -2.12
CA SER A 63 4.19 -1.92 -1.43
C SER A 63 5.67 -1.88 -1.08
N VAL A 64 6.41 -0.87 -1.56
CA VAL A 64 7.85 -0.80 -1.34
C VAL A 64 8.21 0.47 -0.57
N LEU A 65 8.84 0.31 0.60
CA LEU A 65 9.34 1.42 1.41
C LEU A 65 10.54 2.05 0.70
N THR A 66 10.49 3.38 0.52
CA THR A 66 11.59 4.15 -0.08
C THR A 66 12.23 5.12 0.91
N ASP A 67 11.62 5.33 2.08
CA ASP A 67 12.21 6.14 3.15
C ASP A 67 13.43 5.43 3.76
N GLU A 68 14.57 6.12 3.73
CA GLU A 68 15.83 5.61 4.22
C GLU A 68 15.95 5.71 5.75
N HIS A 69 15.46 6.81 6.31
CA HIS A 69 15.68 7.16 7.72
C HIS A 69 14.92 6.27 8.69
N PHE A 70 13.63 6.05 8.42
CA PHE A 70 12.74 5.35 9.34
C PHE A 70 12.55 3.87 9.00
N PHE A 71 12.67 3.53 7.70
CA PHE A 71 12.37 2.18 7.23
C PHE A 71 13.56 1.47 6.58
N GLY A 72 14.69 2.17 6.39
CA GLY A 72 15.88 1.62 5.75
C GLY A 72 15.63 1.18 4.31
N GLY A 73 14.65 1.81 3.65
CA GLY A 73 14.31 1.59 2.26
C GLY A 73 15.12 2.47 1.31
N SER A 74 14.93 2.28 0.02
CA SER A 74 15.56 3.10 -1.00
C SER A 74 14.79 3.10 -2.32
N VAL A 75 15.09 4.07 -3.19
CA VAL A 75 14.60 4.10 -4.58
C VAL A 75 15.04 2.85 -5.33
N GLU A 76 16.25 2.39 -5.09
CA GLU A 76 16.81 1.19 -5.72
C GLU A 76 16.02 -0.06 -5.34
N ASP A 77 15.57 -0.19 -4.08
CA ASP A 77 14.73 -1.31 -3.64
C ASP A 77 13.41 -1.37 -4.41
N LEU A 78 12.78 -0.20 -4.65
CA LEU A 78 11.56 -0.12 -5.46
C LEU A 78 11.83 -0.55 -6.91
N GLN A 79 12.89 -0.06 -7.51
CA GLN A 79 13.25 -0.38 -8.88
C GLN A 79 13.57 -1.87 -9.07
N ILE A 80 14.34 -2.45 -8.14
CA ILE A 80 14.67 -3.88 -8.11
C ILE A 80 13.41 -4.73 -7.94
N ALA A 81 12.58 -4.43 -6.94
CA ALA A 81 11.34 -5.15 -6.69
C ALA A 81 10.41 -5.11 -7.91
N ARG A 82 10.24 -3.93 -8.52
CA ARG A 82 9.42 -3.75 -9.72
C ARG A 82 9.97 -4.51 -10.93
N ALA A 83 11.28 -4.51 -11.13
CA ALA A 83 11.91 -5.22 -12.25
C ALA A 83 11.81 -6.74 -12.12
N SER A 84 11.69 -7.26 -10.91
CA SER A 84 11.69 -8.70 -10.61
C SER A 84 10.35 -9.38 -10.84
N THR A 85 9.24 -8.61 -10.99
CA THR A 85 7.89 -9.16 -11.16
C THR A 85 7.08 -8.36 -12.16
N SER A 86 5.89 -8.85 -12.52
CA SER A 86 4.89 -8.10 -13.28
C SER A 86 3.89 -7.34 -12.38
N LEU A 87 3.97 -7.47 -11.06
CA LEU A 87 3.04 -6.83 -10.15
C LEU A 87 3.21 -5.30 -10.17
N PRO A 88 2.12 -4.53 -10.09
CA PRO A 88 2.18 -3.10 -9.89
C PRO A 88 2.69 -2.75 -8.49
N VAL A 89 3.34 -1.60 -8.37
CA VAL A 89 4.07 -1.19 -7.17
C VAL A 89 3.59 0.17 -6.67
N ILE A 90 3.26 0.26 -5.39
CA ILE A 90 3.09 1.54 -4.70
C ILE A 90 4.41 2.00 -4.06
N ARG A 91 4.78 3.27 -4.25
CA ARG A 91 5.78 3.94 -3.41
C ARG A 91 5.19 4.19 -2.02
N LYS A 92 5.69 3.50 -1.03
CA LYS A 92 5.29 3.65 0.38
C LYS A 92 6.29 4.58 1.07
N ASP A 93 5.95 5.86 1.12
CA ASP A 93 6.80 6.94 1.64
C ASP A 93 5.95 8.15 2.03
N PHE A 94 6.54 9.11 2.74
CA PHE A 94 5.91 10.38 3.03
C PHE A 94 5.91 11.26 1.77
N THR A 95 4.72 11.57 1.25
CA THR A 95 4.53 12.46 0.11
C THR A 95 4.04 13.81 0.65
N VAL A 96 4.92 14.80 0.73
CA VAL A 96 4.66 16.11 1.36
C VAL A 96 4.84 17.27 0.40
N SER A 97 5.19 17.00 -0.84
CA SER A 97 5.33 17.99 -1.90
C SER A 97 4.92 17.44 -3.27
N GLU A 98 4.65 18.32 -4.23
CA GLU A 98 4.42 17.93 -5.63
C GLU A 98 5.64 17.24 -6.26
N PHE A 99 6.84 17.58 -5.80
CA PHE A 99 8.07 16.91 -6.24
C PHE A 99 8.10 15.44 -5.85
N ASP A 100 7.62 15.10 -4.64
CA ASP A 100 7.54 13.70 -4.20
C ASP A 100 6.59 12.87 -5.08
N VAL A 101 5.49 13.49 -5.55
CA VAL A 101 4.56 12.87 -6.48
C VAL A 101 5.23 12.59 -7.83
N VAL A 102 5.96 13.59 -8.36
CA VAL A 102 6.69 13.45 -9.62
C VAL A 102 7.83 12.41 -9.47
N ASP A 103 8.55 12.46 -8.37
CA ASP A 103 9.63 11.50 -8.08
C ASP A 103 9.11 10.07 -8.00
N ALA A 104 7.95 9.83 -7.35
CA ALA A 104 7.32 8.51 -7.36
C ALA A 104 7.12 7.97 -8.79
N ARG A 105 6.67 8.84 -9.70
CA ARG A 105 6.49 8.49 -11.12
C ARG A 105 7.83 8.21 -11.82
N LEU A 106 8.85 9.01 -11.54
CA LEU A 106 10.20 8.86 -12.11
C LEU A 106 10.92 7.62 -11.60
N MET A 107 10.71 7.24 -10.34
CA MET A 107 11.22 5.99 -9.74
C MET A 107 10.61 4.76 -10.40
N GLY A 108 9.46 4.90 -11.06
CA GLY A 108 8.74 3.81 -11.71
C GLY A 108 7.58 3.27 -10.88
N ALA A 109 7.13 3.97 -9.84
CA ALA A 109 5.92 3.57 -9.13
C ALA A 109 4.69 3.58 -10.05
N ASP A 110 3.72 2.76 -9.74
CA ASP A 110 2.44 2.66 -10.41
C ASP A 110 1.33 3.32 -9.57
N CYS A 111 1.57 3.44 -8.27
CA CYS A 111 0.71 4.08 -7.27
C CYS A 111 1.56 4.89 -6.29
N VAL A 112 1.01 5.95 -5.73
CA VAL A 112 1.62 6.76 -4.67
C VAL A 112 0.74 6.80 -3.44
N LEU A 113 1.37 6.88 -2.25
CA LEU A 113 0.70 7.05 -0.97
C LEU A 113 0.51 8.54 -0.68
N LEU A 114 -0.71 8.94 -0.34
CA LEU A 114 -1.02 10.22 0.29
C LEU A 114 -1.60 9.97 1.68
N ILE A 115 -0.99 10.54 2.72
CA ILE A 115 -1.45 10.39 4.11
C ILE A 115 -2.29 11.61 4.47
N ALA A 116 -3.61 11.42 4.65
CA ALA A 116 -4.52 12.53 4.92
C ALA A 116 -4.15 13.31 6.19
N ALA A 117 -3.64 12.63 7.23
CA ALA A 117 -3.18 13.26 8.45
C ALA A 117 -1.97 14.20 8.27
N ALA A 118 -1.15 14.00 7.24
CA ALA A 118 0.08 14.75 6.98
C ALA A 118 -0.12 15.95 6.03
N LEU A 119 -1.29 16.07 5.38
CA LEU A 119 -1.56 17.05 4.33
C LEU A 119 -2.73 17.95 4.71
N THR A 120 -2.70 19.20 4.27
CA THR A 120 -3.88 20.07 4.26
C THR A 120 -4.88 19.61 3.19
N ASN A 121 -6.11 20.14 3.20
CA ASN A 121 -7.11 19.80 2.18
C ASN A 121 -6.66 20.20 0.76
N ASP A 122 -6.03 21.36 0.65
CA ASP A 122 -5.53 21.89 -0.62
C ASP A 122 -4.37 21.04 -1.15
N GLU A 123 -3.42 20.65 -0.31
CA GLU A 123 -2.32 19.76 -0.67
C GLU A 123 -2.83 18.39 -1.09
N LEU A 124 -3.75 17.80 -0.30
CA LEU A 124 -4.31 16.49 -0.60
C LEU A 124 -4.98 16.47 -1.98
N SER A 125 -5.82 17.48 -2.29
CA SER A 125 -6.47 17.59 -3.60
C SER A 125 -5.45 17.81 -4.72
N ARG A 126 -4.52 18.77 -4.54
CA ARG A 126 -3.52 19.07 -5.57
C ARG A 126 -2.61 17.91 -5.88
N PHE A 127 -2.13 17.20 -4.83
CA PHE A 127 -1.22 16.06 -5.03
C PHE A 127 -1.96 14.86 -5.65
N HIS A 128 -3.23 14.67 -5.27
CA HIS A 128 -4.08 13.66 -5.89
C HIS A 128 -4.27 13.96 -7.39
N ASP A 129 -4.69 15.17 -7.73
CA ASP A 129 -4.91 15.58 -9.13
C ASP A 129 -3.63 15.47 -9.96
N LEU A 130 -2.48 15.90 -9.40
CA LEU A 130 -1.18 15.79 -10.06
C LEU A 130 -0.83 14.32 -10.31
N ALA A 131 -0.99 13.44 -9.32
CA ALA A 131 -0.69 12.02 -9.44
C ALA A 131 -1.51 11.38 -10.57
N ILE A 132 -2.82 11.60 -10.59
CA ILE A 132 -3.71 11.11 -11.66
C ILE A 132 -3.30 11.67 -13.02
N HIS A 133 -2.99 12.98 -13.09
CA HIS A 133 -2.59 13.63 -14.35
C HIS A 133 -1.32 13.03 -14.97
N ILE A 134 -0.35 12.62 -14.14
CA ILE A 134 0.89 11.99 -14.60
C ILE A 134 0.81 10.47 -14.72
N GLY A 135 -0.38 9.89 -14.48
CA GLY A 135 -0.68 8.47 -14.68
C GLY A 135 -0.29 7.56 -13.52
N LEU A 136 -0.27 8.09 -12.29
CA LEU A 136 -0.20 7.30 -11.06
C LEU A 136 -1.60 7.04 -10.52
N GLU A 137 -1.80 5.86 -9.93
CA GLU A 137 -2.90 5.63 -8.99
C GLU A 137 -2.56 6.21 -7.61
N VAL A 138 -3.57 6.45 -6.79
CA VAL A 138 -3.39 7.06 -5.47
C VAL A 138 -4.08 6.24 -4.39
N LEU A 139 -3.31 5.79 -3.40
CA LEU A 139 -3.84 5.25 -2.14
C LEU A 139 -3.86 6.38 -1.12
N VAL A 140 -5.06 6.79 -0.67
CA VAL A 140 -5.18 7.79 0.39
C VAL A 140 -5.37 7.09 1.73
N GLU A 141 -4.35 7.20 2.59
CA GLU A 141 -4.35 6.64 3.95
C GLU A 141 -5.11 7.54 4.91
N THR A 142 -6.01 6.95 5.71
CA THR A 142 -6.89 7.63 6.67
C THR A 142 -6.91 6.90 8.02
N HIS A 143 -7.16 7.64 9.13
CA HIS A 143 -7.19 7.10 10.50
C HIS A 143 -8.50 7.39 11.23
N ASN A 144 -9.36 8.23 10.68
CA ASN A 144 -10.64 8.63 11.27
C ASN A 144 -11.62 9.11 10.21
N ASP A 145 -12.87 9.33 10.63
CA ASP A 145 -13.98 9.71 9.77
C ASP A 145 -13.73 11.06 9.07
N HIS A 146 -13.12 12.02 9.76
CA HIS A 146 -12.81 13.33 9.17
C HIS A 146 -11.75 13.22 8.06
N GLU A 147 -10.70 12.43 8.25
CA GLU A 147 -9.71 12.16 7.21
C GLU A 147 -10.32 11.42 6.03
N LEU A 148 -11.26 10.49 6.29
CA LEU A 148 -12.02 9.79 5.23
C LEU A 148 -12.84 10.78 4.39
N GLU A 149 -13.58 11.69 5.02
CA GLU A 149 -14.34 12.73 4.30
C GLU A 149 -13.43 13.58 3.41
N ARG A 150 -12.26 13.95 3.90
CA ARG A 150 -11.25 14.69 3.13
C ARG A 150 -10.73 13.90 1.94
N ALA A 151 -10.43 12.60 2.14
CA ALA A 151 -9.97 11.70 1.08
C ALA A 151 -11.02 11.58 -0.03
N LEU A 152 -12.29 11.36 0.34
CA LEU A 152 -13.39 11.27 -0.62
C LEU A 152 -13.64 12.59 -1.36
N SER A 153 -13.51 13.72 -0.66
CA SER A 153 -13.62 15.06 -1.25
C SER A 153 -12.51 15.37 -2.25
N ALA A 154 -11.31 14.80 -2.04
CA ALA A 154 -10.19 14.92 -2.98
C ALA A 154 -10.32 13.96 -4.19
N GLY A 155 -11.36 13.14 -4.25
CA GLY A 155 -11.61 12.23 -5.38
C GLY A 155 -10.96 10.85 -5.25
N ALA A 156 -10.58 10.42 -4.04
CA ALA A 156 -9.94 9.12 -3.81
C ALA A 156 -10.79 7.97 -4.34
N THR A 157 -10.18 7.10 -5.15
CA THR A 157 -10.75 5.85 -5.67
C THR A 157 -10.23 4.63 -4.92
N ILE A 158 -9.16 4.79 -4.15
CA ILE A 158 -8.60 3.81 -3.22
C ILE A 158 -8.41 4.51 -1.88
N VAL A 159 -9.02 3.99 -0.83
CA VAL A 159 -8.87 4.49 0.53
C VAL A 159 -8.26 3.40 1.41
N GLY A 160 -7.18 3.74 2.07
CA GLY A 160 -6.55 2.94 3.10
C GLY A 160 -7.05 3.36 4.49
N VAL A 161 -7.45 2.39 5.31
CA VAL A 161 -7.71 2.63 6.72
C VAL A 161 -6.58 2.03 7.53
N ASN A 162 -5.72 2.90 8.06
CA ASN A 162 -4.60 2.46 8.87
C ASN A 162 -5.06 2.23 10.32
N GLN A 163 -5.05 0.96 10.74
CA GLN A 163 -5.43 0.55 12.09
C GLN A 163 -4.38 0.95 13.13
N ARG A 164 -3.15 1.28 12.72
CA ARG A 164 -2.07 1.72 13.62
C ARG A 164 -2.16 3.22 13.84
N ASP A 165 -2.18 3.62 15.09
CA ASP A 165 -2.01 5.01 15.48
C ASP A 165 -0.56 5.45 15.20
N LEU A 166 -0.37 6.57 14.49
CA LEU A 166 0.95 7.03 14.06
C LEU A 166 1.78 7.64 15.21
N VAL A 167 1.16 7.95 16.35
CA VAL A 167 1.82 8.55 17.53
C VAL A 167 2.15 7.48 18.56
N THR A 168 1.17 6.65 18.90
CA THR A 168 1.30 5.63 19.97
C THR A 168 1.76 4.27 19.45
N PHE A 169 1.70 4.04 18.13
CA PHE A 169 1.94 2.76 17.45
C PHE A 169 0.99 1.62 17.85
N GLN A 170 -0.05 1.91 18.64
CA GLN A 170 -1.06 0.93 18.99
C GLN A 170 -1.96 0.60 17.80
N VAL A 171 -2.40 -0.66 17.71
CA VAL A 171 -3.32 -1.13 16.66
C VAL A 171 -4.73 -1.19 17.22
N ASP A 172 -5.64 -0.45 16.58
CA ASP A 172 -7.08 -0.45 16.87
C ASP A 172 -7.84 -1.19 15.75
N HIS A 173 -8.09 -2.47 15.95
CA HIS A 173 -8.82 -3.29 14.99
C HIS A 173 -10.28 -2.82 14.79
N ALA A 174 -10.90 -2.26 15.83
CA ALA A 174 -12.28 -1.76 15.74
C ALA A 174 -12.38 -0.52 14.83
N ARG A 175 -11.29 0.21 14.60
CA ARG A 175 -11.24 1.35 13.68
C ARG A 175 -11.62 0.94 12.27
N ALA A 176 -10.96 -0.10 11.74
CA ALA A 176 -11.26 -0.58 10.40
C ALA A 176 -12.71 -1.04 10.27
N GLU A 177 -13.21 -1.81 11.23
CA GLU A 177 -14.60 -2.28 11.21
C GLU A 177 -15.62 -1.13 11.22
N ARG A 178 -15.38 -0.08 12.04
CA ARG A 178 -16.24 1.11 12.08
C ARG A 178 -16.23 1.88 10.76
N MET A 179 -15.05 2.12 10.21
CA MET A 179 -14.89 2.95 9.02
C MET A 179 -15.34 2.26 7.73
N ALA A 180 -15.37 0.94 7.69
CA ALA A 180 -15.72 0.17 6.50
C ALA A 180 -17.08 0.59 5.90
N SER A 181 -18.08 0.80 6.75
CA SER A 181 -19.44 1.18 6.33
C SER A 181 -19.57 2.62 5.83
N LEU A 182 -18.60 3.47 6.13
CA LEU A 182 -18.56 4.88 5.74
C LEU A 182 -17.95 5.07 4.34
N ILE A 183 -17.20 4.09 3.84
CA ILE A 183 -16.55 4.15 2.53
C ILE A 183 -17.54 3.70 1.45
N PRO A 184 -17.80 4.52 0.42
CA PRO A 184 -18.68 4.16 -0.68
C PRO A 184 -18.25 2.86 -1.38
N SER A 185 -19.21 2.06 -1.87
CA SER A 185 -18.91 0.80 -2.58
C SER A 185 -18.19 0.97 -3.92
N THR A 186 -18.14 2.19 -4.45
CA THR A 186 -17.38 2.54 -5.66
C THR A 186 -15.89 2.74 -5.42
N VAL A 187 -15.49 2.91 -4.15
CA VAL A 187 -14.11 3.14 -3.69
C VAL A 187 -13.54 1.83 -3.19
N LEU A 188 -12.33 1.47 -3.63
CA LEU A 188 -11.61 0.30 -3.12
C LEU A 188 -11.15 0.56 -1.67
N ARG A 189 -11.48 -0.38 -0.79
CA ARG A 189 -11.20 -0.32 0.65
C ARG A 189 -10.00 -1.17 0.98
N VAL A 190 -8.94 -0.55 1.49
CA VAL A 190 -7.72 -1.25 1.90
C VAL A 190 -7.58 -1.14 3.42
N ALA A 191 -7.48 -2.27 4.12
CA ALA A 191 -7.13 -2.26 5.53
C ALA A 191 -5.61 -2.36 5.68
N GLU A 192 -5.03 -1.45 6.46
CA GLU A 192 -3.60 -1.37 6.67
C GLU A 192 -3.23 -1.61 8.13
N SER A 193 -2.07 -2.21 8.34
CA SER A 193 -1.52 -2.56 9.67
C SER A 193 -2.36 -3.62 10.43
N GLY A 194 -1.73 -4.29 11.39
CA GLY A 194 -2.42 -5.18 12.33
C GLY A 194 -2.92 -6.50 11.77
N VAL A 195 -2.75 -6.78 10.49
CA VAL A 195 -3.12 -8.07 9.88
C VAL A 195 -2.00 -9.08 10.14
N ARG A 196 -2.28 -10.09 10.95
CA ARG A 196 -1.29 -11.06 11.44
C ARG A 196 -1.44 -12.44 10.77
N ASN A 197 -2.67 -12.80 10.40
CA ASN A 197 -3.02 -14.13 9.89
C ASN A 197 -4.31 -14.07 9.04
N SER A 198 -4.74 -15.23 8.56
CA SER A 198 -5.95 -15.39 7.75
C SER A 198 -7.25 -15.01 8.49
N ASP A 199 -7.30 -15.19 9.82
CA ASP A 199 -8.51 -14.84 10.58
C ASP A 199 -8.69 -13.31 10.64
N ASP A 200 -7.60 -12.54 10.80
CA ASP A 200 -7.64 -11.09 10.74
C ASP A 200 -8.08 -10.63 9.32
N ALA A 201 -7.54 -11.24 8.26
CA ALA A 201 -7.89 -10.90 6.88
C ALA A 201 -9.36 -11.24 6.58
N ARG A 202 -9.85 -12.39 7.05
CA ARG A 202 -11.26 -12.81 6.91
C ARG A 202 -12.21 -11.83 7.61
N ARG A 203 -11.88 -11.42 8.84
CA ARG A 203 -12.67 -10.45 9.59
C ARG A 203 -12.77 -9.11 8.87
N LEU A 204 -11.68 -8.63 8.27
CA LEU A 204 -11.67 -7.40 7.48
C LEU A 204 -12.48 -7.54 6.19
N ARG A 205 -12.36 -8.67 5.48
CA ARG A 205 -13.22 -8.97 4.33
C ARG A 205 -14.70 -8.95 4.72
N ASP A 206 -15.06 -9.63 5.82
CA ASP A 206 -16.44 -9.71 6.30
C ASP A 206 -16.97 -8.33 6.75
N ALA A 207 -16.08 -7.42 7.18
CA ALA A 207 -16.40 -6.01 7.42
C ALA A 207 -16.55 -5.19 6.13
N GLY A 208 -16.17 -5.74 4.96
CA GLY A 208 -16.36 -5.11 3.65
C GLY A 208 -15.08 -4.54 3.01
N TYR A 209 -13.90 -4.91 3.51
CA TYR A 209 -12.64 -4.54 2.86
C TYR A 209 -12.36 -5.40 1.63
N ASP A 210 -11.88 -4.75 0.57
CA ASP A 210 -11.55 -5.36 -0.71
C ASP A 210 -10.11 -5.89 -0.74
N ALA A 211 -9.23 -5.26 0.05
CA ALA A 211 -7.81 -5.55 0.10
C ALA A 211 -7.22 -5.38 1.51
N VAL A 212 -6.07 -6.02 1.73
CA VAL A 212 -5.23 -5.81 2.91
C VAL A 212 -3.82 -5.41 2.47
N LEU A 213 -3.22 -4.40 3.13
CA LEU A 213 -1.81 -4.06 2.99
C LEU A 213 -1.07 -4.64 4.20
N VAL A 214 -0.16 -5.59 3.91
CA VAL A 214 0.48 -6.39 4.95
C VAL A 214 2.00 -6.38 4.77
N GLY A 215 2.71 -6.05 5.84
CA GLY A 215 4.17 -6.02 5.86
C GLY A 215 4.73 -6.87 6.98
N GLU A 216 4.56 -6.43 8.22
CA GLU A 216 5.25 -7.01 9.37
C GLU A 216 5.07 -8.53 9.49
N SER A 217 3.85 -9.03 9.44
CA SER A 217 3.57 -10.45 9.62
C SER A 217 4.14 -11.34 8.52
N ILE A 218 4.19 -10.85 7.27
CA ILE A 218 4.78 -11.62 6.16
C ILE A 218 6.31 -11.54 6.14
N VAL A 219 6.88 -10.38 6.48
CA VAL A 219 8.35 -10.19 6.50
C VAL A 219 9.01 -10.98 7.61
N THR A 220 8.36 -11.08 8.79
CA THR A 220 8.90 -11.78 9.97
C THR A 220 8.48 -13.26 10.05
N ALA A 221 7.65 -13.73 9.14
CA ALA A 221 7.25 -15.13 9.11
C ALA A 221 8.45 -16.05 8.82
N SER A 222 8.45 -17.25 9.41
CA SER A 222 9.43 -18.29 9.09
C SER A 222 9.33 -18.76 7.64
N ASP A 223 8.13 -18.71 7.06
CA ASP A 223 7.85 -18.92 5.63
C ASP A 223 6.97 -17.76 5.12
N PRO A 224 7.56 -16.67 4.59
CA PRO A 224 6.83 -15.54 4.03
C PRO A 224 5.89 -15.94 2.89
N ALA A 225 6.27 -16.94 2.11
CA ALA A 225 5.48 -17.46 1.02
C ALA A 225 4.17 -18.11 1.51
N ALA A 226 4.26 -18.92 2.56
CA ALA A 226 3.08 -19.50 3.20
C ALA A 226 2.17 -18.40 3.78
N ALA A 227 2.76 -17.40 4.43
CA ALA A 227 2.00 -16.30 5.02
C ALA A 227 1.18 -15.53 3.95
N VAL A 228 1.76 -15.23 2.78
CA VAL A 228 1.02 -14.59 1.67
C VAL A 228 -0.10 -15.50 1.15
N ARG A 229 0.16 -16.82 1.00
CA ARG A 229 -0.88 -17.77 0.57
C ARG A 229 -2.06 -17.84 1.54
N GLU A 230 -1.81 -17.82 2.84
CA GLU A 230 -2.85 -17.87 3.87
C GLU A 230 -3.74 -16.63 3.86
N LEU A 231 -3.17 -15.45 3.62
CA LEU A 231 -3.93 -14.20 3.58
C LEU A 231 -4.91 -14.15 2.40
N LYS A 232 -4.61 -14.76 1.27
CA LYS A 232 -5.47 -14.71 0.08
C LYS A 232 -6.63 -15.70 0.11
N VAL A 233 -6.62 -16.70 0.99
CA VAL A 233 -7.71 -17.69 1.13
C VAL A 233 -8.64 -17.37 2.30
N ALA A 234 -8.47 -16.20 2.88
CA ALA A 234 -9.24 -15.74 4.03
C ALA A 234 -10.70 -15.39 3.66
#